data_5a4f57fb19a871bb16eef679c3a2cc92
#
_entry.id   5a4f57fb19a871bb16eef679c3a2cc92
#
_cell.length_a   1.000
_cell.length_b   1.000
_cell.length_c   1.000
_cell.angle_alpha   90.00
_cell.angle_beta   90.00
_cell.angle_gamma   90.00
#
_symmetry.space_group_name_H-M   'P 1'
#
loop_
_entity.id
_entity.type
_entity.pdbx_description
1 polymer ?
#
loop_
_entity_poly.entity_id
_entity_poly.type
_entity_poly.pdbx_seq_one_letter_code
_entity_poly.pdbx_strand_id
1 'polypeptide(L)'
;MSYVGPDFDPSRPPRRTLRRPVAVAGAALVVGALGGWLMWQASGDPGGGGSDRAGAQSPLSNAPASPTAPKTDAEDSSDGSGGNGSGSDGKESGTSSSPSASRPAASGPLKGKVVVIDPGHNPGNFQHTSEINRKVNIGTNSKECDTTGTSTNAGYTEAQFTLDVSRRLRTLLEEQGATVKFTQDGDRAWGPCVDERARIGNQADADAVVSVHADGSADGNRGFHVILPGSVRAGAADTRPIVAPSRELGERIAGSFVRATGSAPSNYIGDGTGLDVRKDLGGLNLSTVPKVFIECGNMRDSKDEALLTSGAWRQKAANGISEGIVSFLHES
;
A
#
# COMPACT_ATOMS: atom_id res chain seq x y z
N MET A 1 72.96 9.46 -22.62
CA MET A 1 72.99 8.21 -21.88
C MET A 1 71.57 7.72 -21.72
N SER A 2 71.21 6.76 -22.60
CA SER A 2 69.86 6.20 -22.64
C SER A 2 69.84 4.91 -21.82
N TYR A 3 68.90 4.85 -20.86
CA TYR A 3 68.76 3.63 -20.04
C TYR A 3 67.53 2.85 -20.58
N VAL A 4 67.82 1.63 -21.07
CA VAL A 4 66.82 0.64 -21.50
C VAL A 4 66.57 -0.28 -20.33
N GLY A 5 65.35 -0.32 -19.83
CA GLY A 5 64.87 -1.25 -18.80
C GLY A 5 64.27 -2.52 -19.43
N PRO A 6 64.32 -3.68 -18.73
CA PRO A 6 63.99 -4.97 -19.30
C PRO A 6 62.48 -5.21 -19.48
N ASP A 7 62.16 -5.85 -20.61
CA ASP A 7 60.85 -6.39 -20.99
C ASP A 7 60.34 -7.43 -19.98
N PHE A 8 59.12 -7.22 -19.48
CA PHE A 8 58.34 -8.25 -18.76
C PHE A 8 57.31 -8.89 -19.73
N ASP A 9 57.63 -10.14 -20.11
CA ASP A 9 56.72 -11.02 -20.84
C ASP A 9 55.62 -11.55 -19.92
N PRO A 10 54.29 -11.35 -20.20
CA PRO A 10 53.21 -11.90 -19.36
C PRO A 10 53.02 -13.38 -19.68
N SER A 11 53.34 -14.21 -18.72
CA SER A 11 53.13 -15.66 -18.72
C SER A 11 51.65 -16.02 -18.93
N ARG A 12 51.37 -16.83 -19.94
CA ARG A 12 50.02 -17.38 -20.23
C ARG A 12 49.56 -18.31 -19.11
N PRO A 13 48.30 -18.20 -18.65
CA PRO A 13 47.74 -19.13 -17.67
C PRO A 13 47.48 -20.53 -18.30
N PRO A 14 47.60 -21.61 -17.52
CA PRO A 14 47.43 -22.98 -18.02
C PRO A 14 45.93 -23.28 -18.33
N ARG A 15 45.71 -23.95 -19.45
CA ARG A 15 44.39 -24.46 -19.88
C ARG A 15 43.91 -25.52 -18.91
N ARG A 16 42.80 -25.19 -18.16
CA ARG A 16 42.05 -26.18 -17.38
C ARG A 16 41.12 -26.98 -18.30
N THR A 17 41.36 -28.28 -18.35
CA THR A 17 40.51 -29.28 -18.99
C THR A 17 39.19 -29.36 -18.25
N LEU A 18 38.06 -29.07 -18.95
CA LEU A 18 36.69 -29.29 -18.46
C LEU A 18 36.48 -30.83 -18.32
N ARG A 19 36.39 -31.30 -17.09
CA ARG A 19 35.68 -32.55 -16.77
C ARG A 19 34.22 -32.23 -16.59
N ARG A 20 33.37 -32.78 -17.46
CA ARG A 20 31.91 -32.73 -17.35
C ARG A 20 31.46 -33.58 -16.14
N PRO A 21 30.69 -33.05 -15.18
CA PRO A 21 29.93 -33.90 -14.29
C PRO A 21 28.62 -34.31 -14.98
N VAL A 22 28.29 -35.56 -14.83
CA VAL A 22 27.07 -36.24 -15.24
C VAL A 22 25.88 -35.59 -14.54
N ALA A 23 24.91 -35.12 -15.31
CA ALA A 23 23.66 -34.65 -14.80
C ALA A 23 22.85 -35.81 -14.24
N VAL A 24 22.61 -35.80 -12.93
CA VAL A 24 21.53 -36.60 -12.31
C VAL A 24 20.32 -35.67 -12.23
N ALA A 25 19.32 -36.00 -13.04
CA ALA A 25 18.03 -35.34 -13.01
C ALA A 25 17.28 -35.74 -11.73
N GLY A 26 17.23 -34.82 -10.78
CA GLY A 26 16.31 -34.86 -9.65
C GLY A 26 15.16 -33.89 -9.94
N ALA A 27 14.03 -34.41 -10.41
CA ALA A 27 12.79 -33.64 -10.51
C ALA A 27 12.25 -33.40 -9.08
N ALA A 28 12.50 -32.23 -8.53
CA ALA A 28 11.79 -31.75 -7.35
C ALA A 28 10.63 -30.85 -7.82
N LEU A 29 9.42 -31.37 -7.72
CA LEU A 29 8.17 -30.65 -7.81
C LEU A 29 8.08 -29.66 -6.64
N VAL A 30 8.41 -28.40 -6.87
CA VAL A 30 7.99 -27.29 -6.02
C VAL A 30 6.75 -26.70 -6.69
N VAL A 31 5.58 -27.29 -6.39
CA VAL A 31 4.28 -26.65 -6.65
C VAL A 31 4.02 -25.72 -5.50
N GLY A 32 4.13 -24.42 -5.80
CA GLY A 32 4.11 -23.33 -4.85
C GLY A 32 2.81 -23.16 -4.10
N ALA A 33 2.96 -22.78 -2.86
CA ALA A 33 1.93 -22.35 -1.93
C ALA A 33 1.36 -20.96 -2.26
N LEU A 34 0.71 -20.80 -3.41
CA LEU A 34 -0.08 -19.61 -3.77
C LEU A 34 -1.50 -19.94 -4.24
N GLY A 35 -1.94 -21.22 -4.06
CA GLY A 35 -3.28 -21.69 -4.44
C GLY A 35 -4.19 -22.08 -3.26
N GLY A 36 -3.75 -21.96 -2.02
CA GLY A 36 -4.44 -22.56 -0.87
C GLY A 36 -5.69 -21.84 -0.37
N TRP A 37 -6.00 -20.66 -0.85
CA TRP A 37 -7.14 -19.89 -0.33
C TRP A 37 -8.37 -19.86 -1.22
N LEU A 38 -8.28 -20.37 -2.45
CA LEU A 38 -9.39 -20.42 -3.43
C LEU A 38 -10.09 -21.79 -3.52
N MET A 39 -9.71 -22.81 -2.74
CA MET A 39 -10.31 -24.15 -2.81
C MET A 39 -11.24 -24.54 -1.66
N TRP A 40 -11.61 -23.64 -0.77
CA TRP A 40 -12.53 -23.99 0.32
C TRP A 40 -13.98 -23.57 0.09
N GLN A 41 -14.36 -23.06 -1.07
CA GLN A 41 -15.75 -22.69 -1.40
C GLN A 41 -16.38 -23.49 -2.55
N ALA A 42 -15.80 -24.58 -3.00
CA ALA A 42 -16.38 -25.42 -4.04
C ALA A 42 -16.40 -26.91 -3.67
N SER A 43 -17.07 -27.26 -2.58
CA SER A 43 -17.49 -28.63 -2.31
C SER A 43 -18.90 -28.61 -1.75
N GLY A 44 -19.86 -28.26 -2.58
CA GLY A 44 -21.27 -28.57 -2.39
C GLY A 44 -21.53 -29.93 -2.99
N ASP A 45 -21.98 -30.84 -2.17
CA ASP A 45 -22.33 -32.21 -2.42
C ASP A 45 -23.58 -32.34 -3.32
N PRO A 46 -23.67 -33.31 -4.19
CA PRO A 46 -24.95 -33.81 -4.66
C PRO A 46 -25.21 -35.27 -4.32
N GLY A 47 -26.17 -35.46 -3.39
CA GLY A 47 -27.22 -36.44 -3.57
C GLY A 47 -27.02 -37.85 -3.09
N GLY A 48 -28.00 -38.31 -2.29
CA GLY A 48 -28.41 -39.69 -2.28
C GLY A 48 -28.89 -40.26 -0.94
N GLY A 49 -30.16 -40.19 -0.71
CA GLY A 49 -31.15 -41.07 -0.18
C GLY A 49 -30.89 -42.01 0.99
N GLY A 50 -31.86 -42.02 1.91
CA GLY A 50 -32.18 -43.23 2.74
C GLY A 50 -32.52 -42.97 4.19
N SER A 51 -33.79 -42.88 4.46
CA SER A 51 -34.61 -43.22 5.65
C SER A 51 -33.92 -43.69 6.94
N ASP A 52 -34.25 -43.16 8.07
CA ASP A 52 -35.20 -43.62 9.09
C ASP A 52 -34.97 -43.00 10.48
N ARG A 53 -36.03 -42.45 10.99
CA ARG A 53 -36.65 -42.40 12.32
C ARG A 53 -35.86 -42.25 13.63
N ALA A 54 -36.49 -41.36 14.38
CA ALA A 54 -36.70 -41.28 15.86
C ALA A 54 -35.64 -40.50 16.61
N GLY A 55 -36.03 -39.44 17.27
CA GLY A 55 -36.89 -39.20 18.33
C GLY A 55 -36.30 -38.17 19.28
N ALA A 56 -37.06 -37.12 19.50
CA ALA A 56 -37.28 -36.42 20.76
C ALA A 56 -36.20 -35.53 21.42
N GLN A 57 -36.62 -34.33 21.60
CA GLN A 57 -36.56 -33.44 22.78
C GLN A 57 -35.54 -32.29 22.76
N SER A 58 -36.14 -31.13 22.58
CA SER A 58 -35.62 -29.86 23.13
C SER A 58 -35.78 -29.83 24.67
N PRO A 59 -34.97 -29.07 25.36
CA PRO A 59 -35.61 -27.94 26.07
C PRO A 59 -34.86 -26.59 25.97
N LEU A 60 -35.65 -25.53 25.72
CA LEU A 60 -35.90 -24.31 26.49
C LEU A 60 -34.71 -23.50 27.03
N SER A 61 -34.62 -22.31 26.47
CA SER A 61 -34.57 -20.98 27.13
C SER A 61 -33.62 -20.75 28.30
N ASN A 62 -32.77 -19.74 28.12
CA ASN A 62 -32.74 -18.58 29.02
C ASN A 62 -31.88 -17.48 28.47
N ALA A 63 -32.49 -16.37 28.12
CA ALA A 63 -31.84 -15.05 28.00
C ALA A 63 -31.96 -14.36 29.37
N PRO A 64 -31.04 -13.54 29.78
CA PRO A 64 -31.32 -12.48 30.73
C PRO A 64 -31.25 -11.09 30.08
N ALA A 65 -32.15 -10.27 30.61
CA ALA A 65 -32.56 -8.94 30.21
C ALA A 65 -31.48 -7.85 30.36
N SER A 66 -31.62 -6.81 29.54
CA SER A 66 -31.02 -5.50 29.67
C SER A 66 -31.54 -4.76 30.94
N PRO A 67 -30.73 -3.95 31.60
CA PRO A 67 -31.25 -2.96 32.53
C PRO A 67 -31.48 -1.59 31.87
N THR A 68 -32.64 -1.09 32.15
CA THR A 68 -33.27 0.17 31.84
C THR A 68 -32.53 1.37 32.46
N ALA A 69 -32.41 2.46 31.70
CA ALA A 69 -32.03 3.78 32.19
C ALA A 69 -33.12 4.45 33.01
N PRO A 70 -32.84 5.24 34.02
CA PRO A 70 -33.86 6.11 34.65
C PRO A 70 -33.88 7.48 33.99
N LYS A 71 -35.11 7.92 33.70
CA LYS A 71 -35.50 9.30 33.43
C LYS A 71 -35.54 10.09 34.75
N THR A 72 -35.10 11.32 34.69
CA THR A 72 -35.52 12.35 35.66
C THR A 72 -36.09 13.54 34.92
N ASP A 73 -37.36 13.81 35.16
CA ASP A 73 -38.10 15.02 34.88
C ASP A 73 -37.82 16.05 35.97
N ALA A 74 -37.92 17.34 35.61
CA ALA A 74 -38.50 18.46 36.33
C ALA A 74 -38.08 19.76 35.64
N GLU A 75 -39.01 20.46 34.96
CA GLU A 75 -39.89 21.57 35.37
C GLU A 75 -39.06 22.79 35.90
N ASP A 76 -39.27 23.95 35.50
CA ASP A 76 -40.27 24.92 35.05
C ASP A 76 -39.84 26.31 35.51
N SER A 77 -40.41 27.34 34.88
CA SER A 77 -40.54 28.75 35.29
C SER A 77 -39.65 29.77 34.54
N SER A 78 -40.18 30.36 33.51
CA SER A 78 -40.96 31.63 33.43
C SER A 78 -40.20 32.92 33.76
N ASP A 79 -40.27 33.77 32.83
CA ASP A 79 -40.90 35.09 32.77
C ASP A 79 -39.98 36.30 32.52
N GLY A 80 -40.42 37.17 31.60
CA GLY A 80 -40.25 38.57 31.78
C GLY A 80 -39.69 39.40 30.58
N SER A 81 -40.60 39.74 29.67
CA SER A 81 -40.90 41.13 29.23
C SER A 81 -39.82 42.05 28.65
N GLY A 82 -39.98 42.39 27.38
CA GLY A 82 -40.33 43.75 26.98
C GLY A 82 -39.19 44.69 26.57
N GLY A 83 -39.24 45.17 25.32
CA GLY A 83 -38.49 46.35 24.94
C GLY A 83 -38.42 46.60 23.44
N ASN A 84 -39.37 47.29 22.94
CA ASN A 84 -39.56 47.82 21.60
C ASN A 84 -38.53 48.95 21.33
N GLY A 85 -37.95 49.04 20.11
CA GLY A 85 -37.12 50.15 19.68
C GLY A 85 -36.83 50.14 18.18
N SER A 86 -37.66 50.82 17.46
CA SER A 86 -37.59 51.13 16.04
C SER A 86 -36.48 52.14 15.75
N GLY A 87 -35.77 52.01 14.58
CA GLY A 87 -34.85 53.03 14.09
C GLY A 87 -34.05 52.61 12.84
N SER A 88 -34.55 52.97 11.77
CA SER A 88 -34.19 53.24 10.35
C SER A 88 -32.70 53.34 9.96
N ASP A 89 -32.46 52.83 8.75
CA ASP A 89 -31.66 53.33 7.63
C ASP A 89 -30.16 53.52 7.79
N GLY A 90 -29.41 52.72 6.97
CA GLY A 90 -28.00 52.93 6.71
C GLY A 90 -27.47 51.89 5.68
N LYS A 91 -27.71 52.17 4.39
CA LYS A 91 -27.18 51.48 3.25
C LYS A 91 -25.70 51.80 3.13
N GLU A 92 -24.80 50.87 3.39
CA GLU A 92 -23.47 50.89 2.84
C GLU A 92 -23.03 49.50 2.38
N SER A 93 -22.84 49.43 1.06
CA SER A 93 -22.27 48.31 0.29
C SER A 93 -20.79 48.27 0.53
N GLY A 94 -20.35 47.49 1.49
CA GLY A 94 -18.94 47.19 1.72
C GLY A 94 -18.65 45.80 1.19
N THR A 95 -18.14 45.71 -0.04
CA THR A 95 -17.53 44.49 -0.60
C THR A 95 -16.28 44.17 0.21
N SER A 96 -16.42 43.39 1.25
CA SER A 96 -15.29 42.80 1.98
C SER A 96 -14.78 41.60 1.18
N SER A 97 -13.86 41.90 0.24
CA SER A 97 -12.99 40.87 -0.32
C SER A 97 -12.03 40.43 0.80
N SER A 98 -12.33 39.32 1.45
CA SER A 98 -11.36 38.61 2.28
C SER A 98 -10.13 38.33 1.42
N PRO A 99 -8.91 38.68 1.87
CA PRO A 99 -7.72 38.29 1.17
C PRO A 99 -7.64 36.77 1.20
N SER A 100 -7.73 36.13 0.03
CA SER A 100 -7.35 34.76 -0.16
C SER A 100 -5.91 34.65 0.33
N ALA A 101 -5.70 34.00 1.46
CA ALA A 101 -4.35 33.76 1.96
C ALA A 101 -3.62 32.97 0.88
N SER A 102 -2.73 33.65 0.16
CA SER A 102 -1.84 33.02 -0.81
C SER A 102 -1.05 31.97 -0.05
N ARG A 103 -1.30 30.69 -0.36
CA ARG A 103 -0.49 29.57 0.14
C ARG A 103 0.97 29.93 -0.15
N PRO A 104 1.87 29.86 0.85
CA PRO A 104 3.28 30.13 0.62
C PRO A 104 3.77 29.35 -0.60
N ALA A 105 4.53 29.99 -1.48
CA ALA A 105 5.11 29.29 -2.62
C ALA A 105 5.91 28.10 -2.10
N ALA A 106 5.67 26.91 -2.65
CA ALA A 106 6.38 25.70 -2.28
C ALA A 106 7.89 25.97 -2.35
N SER A 107 8.59 25.73 -1.24
CA SER A 107 10.04 25.86 -1.12
C SER A 107 10.58 24.53 -0.62
N GLY A 108 11.74 24.10 -1.12
CA GLY A 108 12.34 22.83 -0.71
C GLY A 108 12.92 22.07 -1.89
N PRO A 109 13.62 20.95 -1.60
CA PRO A 109 14.32 20.14 -2.60
C PRO A 109 13.38 19.52 -3.65
N LEU A 110 12.09 19.37 -3.33
CA LEU A 110 11.10 18.79 -4.24
C LEU A 110 10.23 19.84 -4.95
N LYS A 111 10.65 21.10 -4.95
CA LYS A 111 9.90 22.15 -5.67
C LYS A 111 9.74 21.80 -7.15
N GLY A 112 8.49 21.77 -7.63
CA GLY A 112 8.13 21.45 -9.02
C GLY A 112 8.00 19.95 -9.30
N LYS A 113 8.31 19.09 -8.33
CA LYS A 113 8.12 17.64 -8.44
C LYS A 113 6.69 17.25 -8.08
N VAL A 114 6.15 16.25 -8.76
CA VAL A 114 4.84 15.65 -8.52
C VAL A 114 5.01 14.25 -7.98
N VAL A 115 4.51 13.98 -6.79
CA VAL A 115 4.50 12.63 -6.19
C VAL A 115 3.05 12.15 -6.04
N VAL A 116 2.77 10.93 -6.51
CA VAL A 116 1.49 10.28 -6.26
C VAL A 116 1.66 9.22 -5.18
N ILE A 117 0.87 9.35 -4.12
CA ILE A 117 0.77 8.34 -3.07
C ILE A 117 -0.49 7.51 -3.33
N ASP A 118 -0.32 6.20 -3.31
CA ASP A 118 -1.35 5.21 -3.59
C ASP A 118 -1.60 4.38 -2.32
N PRO A 119 -2.49 4.83 -1.40
CA PRO A 119 -2.83 4.04 -0.22
C PRO A 119 -3.49 2.73 -0.66
N GLY A 120 -2.90 1.60 -0.29
CA GLY A 120 -3.41 0.28 -0.64
C GLY A 120 -4.82 0.06 -0.11
N HIS A 121 -5.66 -0.59 -0.93
CA HIS A 121 -7.06 -0.88 -0.62
C HIS A 121 -7.92 0.37 -0.39
N ASN A 122 -9.12 0.17 0.16
CA ASN A 122 -9.99 1.23 0.62
C ASN A 122 -10.76 0.72 1.84
N PRO A 123 -10.91 1.52 2.90
CA PRO A 123 -11.64 1.11 4.10
C PRO A 123 -13.07 0.64 3.85
N GLY A 124 -13.71 1.08 2.77
CA GLY A 124 -15.08 0.68 2.40
C GLY A 124 -15.18 -0.59 1.54
N ASN A 125 -14.07 -1.13 1.06
CA ASN A 125 -14.06 -2.28 0.12
C ASN A 125 -14.83 -3.49 0.64
N PHE A 126 -14.83 -3.74 1.94
CA PHE A 126 -15.54 -4.88 2.54
C PHE A 126 -17.06 -4.82 2.37
N GLN A 127 -17.64 -3.65 2.13
CA GLN A 127 -19.08 -3.46 1.85
C GLN A 127 -19.39 -3.50 0.35
N HIS A 128 -18.37 -3.56 -0.51
CA HIS A 128 -18.47 -3.45 -1.97
C HIS A 128 -17.82 -4.63 -2.68
N THR A 129 -18.05 -5.84 -2.16
CA THR A 129 -17.40 -7.06 -2.67
C THR A 129 -17.73 -7.37 -4.14
N SER A 130 -18.92 -7.05 -4.62
CA SER A 130 -19.30 -7.23 -6.03
C SER A 130 -18.50 -6.30 -6.96
N GLU A 131 -18.33 -5.06 -6.56
CA GLU A 131 -17.62 -4.04 -7.32
C GLU A 131 -16.11 -4.31 -7.36
N ILE A 132 -15.51 -4.65 -6.22
CA ILE A 132 -14.06 -4.91 -6.15
C ILE A 132 -13.67 -6.24 -6.78
N ASN A 133 -14.56 -7.24 -6.83
CA ASN A 133 -14.31 -8.52 -7.50
C ASN A 133 -14.47 -8.45 -9.02
N ARG A 134 -15.00 -7.35 -9.56
CA ARG A 134 -15.06 -7.12 -11.00
C ARG A 134 -13.66 -7.21 -11.61
N LYS A 135 -13.56 -7.91 -12.73
CA LYS A 135 -12.25 -8.07 -13.40
C LYS A 135 -11.89 -6.82 -14.20
N VAL A 136 -10.63 -6.42 -14.10
CA VAL A 136 -10.00 -5.37 -14.89
C VAL A 136 -8.78 -5.94 -15.64
N ASN A 137 -8.52 -5.42 -16.83
CA ASN A 137 -7.38 -5.83 -17.63
C ASN A 137 -6.12 -5.15 -17.14
N ILE A 138 -5.09 -5.93 -16.80
CA ILE A 138 -3.80 -5.44 -16.32
C ILE A 138 -2.66 -5.57 -17.35
N GLY A 139 -3.04 -5.75 -18.62
CA GLY A 139 -2.12 -5.94 -19.74
C GLY A 139 -1.74 -7.40 -19.96
N THR A 140 -1.25 -8.10 -18.97
CA THR A 140 -0.86 -9.52 -19.05
C THR A 140 -2.03 -10.48 -18.89
N ASN A 141 -3.03 -10.13 -18.11
CA ASN A 141 -4.25 -10.91 -17.85
C ASN A 141 -5.32 -9.97 -17.24
N SER A 142 -6.36 -10.56 -16.66
CA SER A 142 -7.38 -9.82 -15.90
C SER A 142 -7.30 -10.22 -14.43
N LYS A 143 -7.34 -9.24 -13.55
CA LYS A 143 -7.39 -9.41 -12.09
C LYS A 143 -8.60 -8.70 -11.49
N GLU A 144 -8.86 -8.92 -10.22
CA GLU A 144 -9.87 -8.19 -9.47
C GLU A 144 -9.58 -6.68 -9.50
N CYS A 145 -10.65 -5.88 -9.51
CA CYS A 145 -10.58 -4.42 -9.46
C CYS A 145 -9.75 -3.95 -8.24
N ASP A 146 -10.03 -4.50 -7.08
CA ASP A 146 -9.30 -4.27 -5.82
C ASP A 146 -9.55 -5.46 -4.88
N THR A 147 -8.97 -5.44 -3.69
CA THR A 147 -9.24 -6.39 -2.61
C THR A 147 -9.52 -5.65 -1.30
N THR A 148 -9.97 -6.36 -0.28
CA THR A 148 -10.16 -5.78 1.06
C THR A 148 -8.87 -5.51 1.81
N GLY A 149 -7.77 -6.12 1.35
CA GLY A 149 -6.53 -6.19 2.10
C GLY A 149 -6.60 -7.20 3.24
N THR A 150 -5.53 -7.30 3.99
CA THR A 150 -5.40 -8.12 5.18
C THR A 150 -5.75 -7.34 6.46
N SER A 151 -5.59 -7.98 7.61
CA SER A 151 -5.72 -7.34 8.93
C SER A 151 -4.83 -8.04 9.94
N THR A 152 -4.52 -7.37 11.03
CA THR A 152 -3.90 -8.01 12.20
C THR A 152 -4.85 -9.03 12.81
N ASN A 153 -4.34 -9.88 13.71
CA ASN A 153 -5.18 -10.83 14.45
C ASN A 153 -6.18 -10.11 15.38
N ALA A 154 -5.88 -8.87 15.78
CA ALA A 154 -6.75 -8.00 16.58
C ALA A 154 -7.76 -7.18 15.74
N GLY A 155 -7.74 -7.32 14.39
CA GLY A 155 -8.72 -6.68 13.49
C GLY A 155 -8.34 -5.28 12.99
N TYR A 156 -7.12 -4.79 13.22
CA TYR A 156 -6.64 -3.56 12.61
C TYR A 156 -6.37 -3.82 11.14
N THR A 157 -7.10 -3.14 10.25
CA THR A 157 -7.08 -3.44 8.81
C THR A 157 -5.90 -2.81 8.10
N GLU A 158 -5.42 -3.45 7.03
CA GLU A 158 -4.40 -2.91 6.14
C GLU A 158 -4.83 -1.56 5.55
N ALA A 159 -6.08 -1.43 5.11
CA ALA A 159 -6.60 -0.18 4.56
C ALA A 159 -6.52 1.01 5.55
N GLN A 160 -6.71 0.77 6.86
CA GLN A 160 -6.50 1.79 7.89
C GLN A 160 -5.03 2.15 8.06
N PHE A 161 -4.16 1.14 8.05
CA PHE A 161 -2.71 1.31 8.14
C PHE A 161 -2.18 2.12 6.96
N THR A 162 -2.51 1.73 5.74
CA THR A 162 -2.00 2.36 4.52
C THR A 162 -2.41 3.80 4.40
N LEU A 163 -3.66 4.11 4.77
CA LEU A 163 -4.18 5.47 4.76
C LEU A 163 -3.49 6.37 5.80
N ASP A 164 -3.25 5.87 7.03
CA ASP A 164 -2.56 6.64 8.07
C ASP A 164 -1.10 6.93 7.68
N VAL A 165 -0.35 5.93 7.20
CA VAL A 165 1.05 6.13 6.75
C VAL A 165 1.10 7.09 5.55
N SER A 166 0.19 6.95 4.59
CA SER A 166 0.11 7.80 3.40
C SER A 166 -0.18 9.26 3.74
N ARG A 167 -1.07 9.54 4.70
CA ARG A 167 -1.35 10.91 5.16
C ARG A 167 -0.15 11.56 5.83
N ARG A 168 0.61 10.82 6.62
CA ARG A 168 1.88 11.28 7.21
C ARG A 168 2.92 11.54 6.13
N LEU A 169 3.04 10.63 5.15
CA LEU A 169 3.95 10.77 4.02
C LEU A 169 3.62 12.01 3.19
N ARG A 170 2.33 12.30 2.93
CA ARG A 170 1.91 13.51 2.23
C ARG A 170 2.44 14.75 2.91
N THR A 171 2.22 14.89 4.23
CA THR A 171 2.69 16.03 4.99
C THR A 171 4.19 16.24 4.83
N LEU A 172 4.98 15.17 4.99
CA LEU A 172 6.45 15.24 4.85
C LEU A 172 6.89 15.68 3.45
N LEU A 173 6.27 15.17 2.39
CA LEU A 173 6.63 15.52 1.02
C LEU A 173 6.18 16.94 0.65
N GLU A 174 5.02 17.39 1.12
CA GLU A 174 4.55 18.77 0.94
C GLU A 174 5.47 19.77 1.67
N GLU A 175 5.97 19.44 2.85
CA GLU A 175 6.99 20.21 3.58
C GLU A 175 8.31 20.32 2.80
N GLN A 176 8.65 19.32 1.98
CA GLN A 176 9.80 19.35 1.06
C GLN A 176 9.51 20.08 -0.25
N GLY A 177 8.30 20.59 -0.45
CA GLY A 177 7.91 21.39 -1.62
C GLY A 177 7.29 20.59 -2.77
N ALA A 178 7.02 19.30 -2.61
CA ALA A 178 6.36 18.50 -3.63
C ALA A 178 4.89 18.87 -3.80
N THR A 179 4.38 18.69 -5.02
CA THR A 179 2.94 18.57 -5.26
C THR A 179 2.52 17.13 -5.04
N VAL A 180 1.73 16.87 -4.00
CA VAL A 180 1.30 15.51 -3.67
C VAL A 180 -0.14 15.27 -4.11
N LYS A 181 -0.40 14.14 -4.77
CA LYS A 181 -1.73 13.65 -5.12
C LYS A 181 -1.94 12.26 -4.54
N PHE A 182 -3.19 11.96 -4.18
CA PHE A 182 -3.60 10.63 -3.72
C PHE A 182 -4.42 9.91 -4.79
N THR A 183 -4.33 8.58 -4.82
CA THR A 183 -5.27 7.76 -5.60
C THR A 183 -6.63 7.69 -4.90
N GLN A 184 -6.65 7.71 -3.57
CA GLN A 184 -7.83 7.81 -2.70
C GLN A 184 -7.39 8.33 -1.31
N ASP A 185 -8.29 9.00 -0.58
CA ASP A 185 -8.06 9.51 0.80
C ASP A 185 -9.21 9.11 1.75
N GLY A 186 -9.83 7.96 1.51
CA GLY A 186 -11.02 7.52 2.25
C GLY A 186 -12.30 8.30 1.88
N ASP A 187 -12.27 9.06 0.81
CA ASP A 187 -13.32 9.95 0.31
C ASP A 187 -14.26 9.27 -0.69
N ARG A 188 -14.01 8.01 -1.01
CA ARG A 188 -14.80 7.17 -1.92
C ARG A 188 -15.40 5.98 -1.16
N ALA A 189 -16.53 5.48 -1.63
CA ALA A 189 -17.17 4.31 -1.03
C ALA A 189 -16.32 3.03 -1.14
N TRP A 190 -15.54 2.87 -2.24
CA TRP A 190 -14.68 1.73 -2.52
C TRP A 190 -13.62 2.06 -3.59
N GLY A 191 -12.64 1.21 -3.77
CA GLY A 191 -11.56 1.33 -4.78
C GLY A 191 -10.65 2.54 -4.54
N PRO A 192 -10.03 3.06 -5.59
CA PRO A 192 -10.16 2.77 -7.02
C PRO A 192 -9.61 1.39 -7.41
N CYS A 193 -10.04 0.89 -8.60
CA CYS A 193 -9.45 -0.33 -9.17
C CYS A 193 -7.97 -0.15 -9.48
N VAL A 194 -7.23 -1.26 -9.52
CA VAL A 194 -5.76 -1.25 -9.75
C VAL A 194 -5.34 -0.58 -11.07
N ASP A 195 -6.17 -0.66 -12.11
CA ASP A 195 -5.97 0.04 -13.39
C ASP A 195 -6.20 1.55 -13.26
N GLU A 196 -7.20 1.96 -12.49
CA GLU A 196 -7.46 3.37 -12.20
C GLU A 196 -6.34 3.98 -11.34
N ARG A 197 -5.80 3.25 -10.36
CA ARG A 197 -4.65 3.68 -9.54
C ARG A 197 -3.43 3.96 -10.41
N ALA A 198 -3.13 3.10 -11.40
CA ALA A 198 -2.07 3.36 -12.36
C ALA A 198 -2.37 4.60 -13.22
N ARG A 199 -3.61 4.71 -13.73
CA ARG A 199 -4.05 5.84 -14.56
C ARG A 199 -3.93 7.19 -13.82
N ILE A 200 -4.25 7.25 -12.53
CA ILE A 200 -4.10 8.48 -11.72
C ILE A 200 -2.64 8.93 -11.68
N GLY A 201 -1.70 8.01 -11.45
CA GLY A 201 -0.26 8.30 -11.49
C GLY A 201 0.20 8.80 -12.86
N ASN A 202 -0.22 8.10 -13.91
CA ASN A 202 0.12 8.42 -15.30
C ASN A 202 -0.43 9.82 -15.70
N GLN A 203 -1.70 10.11 -15.39
CA GLN A 203 -2.33 11.40 -15.70
C GLN A 203 -1.77 12.57 -14.89
N ALA A 204 -1.16 12.29 -13.76
CA ALA A 204 -0.46 13.29 -12.97
C ALA A 204 0.90 13.62 -13.54
N ASP A 205 1.40 12.85 -14.52
CA ASP A 205 2.77 12.90 -15.01
C ASP A 205 3.75 12.88 -13.82
N ALA A 206 3.54 11.89 -12.93
CA ALA A 206 4.20 11.87 -11.65
C ALA A 206 5.70 11.55 -11.80
N ASP A 207 6.55 12.30 -11.11
CA ASP A 207 7.99 12.02 -11.01
C ASP A 207 8.25 10.72 -10.21
N ALA A 208 7.35 10.38 -9.27
CA ALA A 208 7.37 9.13 -8.51
C ALA A 208 5.97 8.74 -8.03
N VAL A 209 5.69 7.43 -8.01
CA VAL A 209 4.48 6.86 -7.42
C VAL A 209 4.86 5.79 -6.40
N VAL A 210 4.30 5.87 -5.19
CA VAL A 210 4.51 4.84 -4.15
C VAL A 210 3.17 4.31 -3.67
N SER A 211 2.97 3.00 -3.81
CA SER A 211 1.84 2.29 -3.23
C SER A 211 2.23 1.74 -1.86
N VAL A 212 1.49 2.12 -0.82
CA VAL A 212 1.78 1.76 0.56
C VAL A 212 0.89 0.60 0.97
N HIS A 213 1.49 -0.48 1.48
CA HIS A 213 0.85 -1.73 1.87
C HIS A 213 1.45 -2.30 3.16
N ALA A 214 0.83 -3.34 3.69
CA ALA A 214 1.35 -4.23 4.72
C ALA A 214 0.83 -5.65 4.48
N ASP A 215 1.74 -6.59 4.30
CA ASP A 215 1.45 -7.94 3.84
C ASP A 215 0.67 -8.77 4.87
N GLY A 216 0.02 -9.84 4.39
CA GLY A 216 -0.65 -10.86 5.18
C GLY A 216 -0.07 -12.24 4.89
N SER A 217 0.96 -12.63 5.62
CA SER A 217 1.65 -13.90 5.45
C SER A 217 1.56 -14.77 6.72
N ALA A 218 2.14 -15.96 6.69
CA ALA A 218 2.16 -16.86 7.86
C ALA A 218 2.89 -16.21 9.06
N ASP A 219 2.53 -16.65 10.28
CA ASP A 219 3.26 -16.28 11.49
C ASP A 219 4.74 -16.71 11.39
N GLY A 220 5.64 -15.85 11.88
CA GLY A 220 7.09 -16.01 11.73
C GLY A 220 7.67 -15.48 10.42
N ASN A 221 6.84 -15.28 9.39
CA ASN A 221 7.19 -14.48 8.21
C ASN A 221 7.09 -13.01 8.60
N ARG A 222 8.18 -12.24 8.47
CA ARG A 222 8.24 -10.86 8.93
C ARG A 222 9.25 -10.01 8.19
N GLY A 223 9.18 -8.71 8.41
CA GLY A 223 10.02 -7.71 7.78
C GLY A 223 9.36 -7.08 6.56
N PHE A 224 9.97 -6.04 6.02
CA PHE A 224 9.45 -5.25 4.90
C PHE A 224 10.06 -5.71 3.57
N HIS A 225 9.39 -5.39 2.47
CA HIS A 225 9.96 -5.46 1.13
C HIS A 225 9.34 -4.42 0.20
N VAL A 226 10.13 -4.02 -0.81
CA VAL A 226 9.68 -3.12 -1.88
C VAL A 226 9.48 -3.94 -3.15
N ILE A 227 8.30 -3.82 -3.77
CA ILE A 227 7.97 -4.54 -4.99
C ILE A 227 8.21 -3.63 -6.19
N LEU A 228 9.01 -4.12 -7.12
CA LEU A 228 9.48 -3.46 -8.33
C LEU A 228 8.75 -4.03 -9.57
N PRO A 229 8.49 -3.22 -10.61
CA PRO A 229 7.99 -3.74 -11.87
C PRO A 229 9.06 -4.57 -12.57
N GLY A 230 8.71 -5.79 -12.98
CA GLY A 230 9.48 -6.54 -13.95
C GLY A 230 9.20 -6.03 -15.38
N SER A 231 10.11 -6.35 -16.32
CA SER A 231 9.92 -6.00 -17.73
C SER A 231 8.72 -6.75 -18.32
N VAL A 232 7.69 -6.02 -18.74
CA VAL A 232 6.44 -6.51 -19.36
C VAL A 232 6.19 -5.72 -20.65
N ARG A 233 5.70 -6.42 -21.68
CA ARG A 233 5.10 -5.81 -22.88
C ARG A 233 3.94 -6.70 -23.32
N ALA A 234 2.72 -6.34 -22.91
CA ALA A 234 1.52 -7.12 -23.22
C ALA A 234 0.27 -6.24 -23.14
N GLY A 235 -0.56 -6.24 -24.17
CA GLY A 235 -1.74 -5.39 -24.24
C GLY A 235 -1.40 -3.91 -24.04
N ALA A 236 -2.03 -3.29 -23.04
CA ALA A 236 -1.77 -1.90 -22.66
C ALA A 236 -0.55 -1.73 -21.73
N ALA A 237 0.05 -2.82 -21.25
CA ALA A 237 1.21 -2.78 -20.36
C ALA A 237 2.52 -2.70 -21.15
N ASP A 238 3.34 -1.69 -20.85
CA ASP A 238 4.75 -1.59 -21.28
C ASP A 238 5.58 -0.96 -20.15
N THR A 239 6.10 -1.80 -19.27
CA THR A 239 6.90 -1.35 -18.12
C THR A 239 8.38 -1.12 -18.45
N ARG A 240 8.84 -1.45 -19.64
CA ARG A 240 10.27 -1.38 -20.00
C ARG A 240 10.90 -0.01 -19.75
N PRO A 241 10.23 1.13 -20.04
CA PRO A 241 10.79 2.45 -19.76
C PRO A 241 10.94 2.76 -18.26
N ILE A 242 10.10 2.13 -17.41
CA ILE A 242 10.06 2.45 -15.97
C ILE A 242 10.79 1.44 -15.09
N VAL A 243 11.28 0.31 -15.63
CA VAL A 243 11.98 -0.72 -14.83
C VAL A 243 13.20 -0.14 -14.12
N ALA A 244 14.06 0.58 -14.84
CA ALA A 244 15.29 1.12 -14.25
C ALA A 244 14.99 2.24 -13.22
N PRO A 245 14.21 3.29 -13.54
CA PRO A 245 13.93 4.32 -12.55
C PRO A 245 13.08 3.82 -11.36
N SER A 246 12.18 2.84 -11.56
CA SER A 246 11.45 2.22 -10.44
C SER A 246 12.37 1.41 -9.53
N ARG A 247 13.39 0.74 -10.10
CA ARG A 247 14.39 0.03 -9.31
C ARG A 247 15.17 1.01 -8.44
N GLU A 248 15.64 2.11 -9.00
CA GLU A 248 16.37 3.13 -8.24
C GLU A 248 15.50 3.71 -7.12
N LEU A 249 14.24 4.10 -7.42
CA LEU A 249 13.29 4.54 -6.42
C LEU A 249 13.12 3.52 -5.29
N GLY A 250 12.95 2.24 -5.65
CA GLY A 250 12.78 1.15 -4.68
C GLY A 250 14.01 0.93 -3.79
N GLU A 251 15.21 0.98 -4.35
CA GLU A 251 16.47 0.83 -3.60
C GLU A 251 16.67 1.99 -2.61
N ARG A 252 16.37 3.25 -3.03
CA ARG A 252 16.41 4.42 -2.15
C ARG A 252 15.39 4.32 -1.01
N ILE A 253 14.15 3.88 -1.31
CA ILE A 253 13.13 3.68 -0.28
C ILE A 253 13.55 2.56 0.68
N ALA A 254 13.97 1.39 0.19
CA ALA A 254 14.36 0.27 1.03
C ALA A 254 15.49 0.65 1.99
N GLY A 255 16.54 1.31 1.49
CA GLY A 255 17.67 1.76 2.32
C GLY A 255 17.26 2.79 3.37
N SER A 256 16.42 3.75 3.02
CA SER A 256 15.93 4.78 3.97
C SER A 256 14.96 4.18 4.99
N PHE A 257 14.09 3.24 4.57
CA PHE A 257 13.16 2.56 5.45
C PHE A 257 13.86 1.77 6.55
N VAL A 258 14.92 1.02 6.22
CA VAL A 258 15.78 0.34 7.23
C VAL A 258 16.34 1.34 8.23
N ARG A 259 16.89 2.44 7.76
CA ARG A 259 17.50 3.45 8.65
C ARG A 259 16.48 4.10 9.59
N ALA A 260 15.30 4.44 9.08
CA ALA A 260 14.29 5.15 9.84
C ALA A 260 13.55 4.25 10.84
N THR A 261 13.23 3.01 10.44
CA THR A 261 12.38 2.11 11.22
C THR A 261 13.17 1.11 12.06
N GLY A 262 14.38 0.72 11.63
CA GLY A 262 15.14 -0.39 12.17
C GLY A 262 14.58 -1.77 11.77
N SER A 263 13.56 -1.82 10.90
CA SER A 263 12.99 -3.08 10.42
C SER A 263 13.93 -3.77 9.44
N ALA A 264 14.08 -5.09 9.60
CA ALA A 264 14.85 -5.89 8.67
C ALA A 264 14.08 -6.12 7.36
N PRO A 265 14.78 -6.38 6.24
CA PRO A 265 14.16 -6.94 5.05
C PRO A 265 13.38 -8.22 5.35
N SER A 266 12.36 -8.49 4.54
CA SER A 266 11.51 -9.68 4.66
C SER A 266 12.35 -10.96 4.64
N ASN A 267 12.03 -11.89 5.55
CA ASN A 267 12.70 -13.19 5.65
C ASN A 267 12.03 -14.27 4.77
N TYR A 268 10.98 -13.94 4.00
CA TYR A 268 10.19 -14.89 3.20
C TYR A 268 10.01 -14.47 1.73
N ILE A 269 10.37 -13.23 1.37
CA ILE A 269 10.33 -12.70 -0.01
C ILE A 269 11.60 -11.91 -0.29
N GLY A 270 12.08 -11.94 -1.55
CA GLY A 270 13.19 -11.11 -2.01
C GLY A 270 14.56 -11.53 -1.51
N ASP A 271 14.73 -12.78 -1.06
CA ASP A 271 16.02 -13.37 -0.63
C ASP A 271 16.78 -12.53 0.40
N GLY A 272 16.04 -11.84 1.29
CA GLY A 272 16.60 -10.98 2.32
C GLY A 272 17.17 -9.64 1.82
N THR A 273 16.97 -9.30 0.54
CA THR A 273 17.41 -8.02 -0.03
C THR A 273 16.47 -6.86 0.27
N GLY A 274 15.21 -7.16 0.65
CA GLY A 274 14.14 -6.18 0.77
C GLY A 274 13.57 -5.70 -0.57
N LEU A 275 13.90 -6.39 -1.67
CA LEU A 275 13.40 -6.08 -3.01
C LEU A 275 12.79 -7.33 -3.63
N ASP A 276 11.60 -7.19 -4.24
CA ASP A 276 10.92 -8.23 -5.02
C ASP A 276 10.56 -7.69 -6.41
N VAL A 277 10.61 -8.53 -7.44
CA VAL A 277 10.30 -8.13 -8.82
C VAL A 277 9.07 -8.87 -9.32
N ARG A 278 7.99 -8.14 -9.59
CA ARG A 278 6.70 -8.69 -10.00
C ARG A 278 6.31 -8.27 -11.43
N LYS A 279 5.52 -9.12 -12.09
CA LYS A 279 4.97 -8.90 -13.45
C LYS A 279 3.45 -9.10 -13.50
N ASP A 280 2.83 -9.25 -12.35
CA ASP A 280 1.42 -9.64 -12.20
C ASP A 280 0.60 -8.65 -11.36
N LEU A 281 1.17 -7.50 -11.01
CA LEU A 281 0.47 -6.43 -10.29
C LEU A 281 0.00 -5.35 -11.27
N GLY A 282 -1.32 -5.14 -11.33
CA GLY A 282 -1.95 -4.21 -12.27
C GLY A 282 -1.46 -2.78 -12.11
N GLY A 283 -1.29 -2.34 -10.86
CA GLY A 283 -0.79 -1.01 -10.55
C GLY A 283 0.64 -0.75 -11.05
N LEU A 284 1.48 -1.80 -11.16
CA LEU A 284 2.82 -1.72 -11.75
C LEU A 284 2.78 -1.88 -13.27
N ASN A 285 2.08 -2.90 -13.76
CA ASN A 285 2.04 -3.23 -15.19
C ASN A 285 1.52 -2.10 -16.07
N LEU A 286 0.54 -1.34 -15.58
CA LEU A 286 -0.11 -0.25 -16.29
C LEU A 286 0.49 1.13 -15.99
N SER A 287 1.51 1.22 -15.14
CA SER A 287 2.21 2.48 -14.88
C SER A 287 3.12 2.83 -16.06
N THR A 288 3.11 4.10 -16.44
CA THR A 288 4.03 4.70 -17.42
C THR A 288 5.04 5.66 -16.77
N VAL A 289 4.97 5.79 -15.44
CA VAL A 289 5.86 6.61 -14.61
C VAL A 289 6.53 5.73 -13.55
N PRO A 290 7.67 6.14 -12.96
CA PRO A 290 8.35 5.36 -11.94
C PRO A 290 7.40 5.01 -10.78
N LYS A 291 7.19 3.71 -10.53
CA LYS A 291 6.26 3.23 -9.50
C LYS A 291 6.81 2.00 -8.78
N VAL A 292 6.62 2.00 -7.46
CA VAL A 292 6.90 0.86 -6.59
C VAL A 292 5.76 0.64 -5.59
N PHE A 293 5.71 -0.56 -5.01
CA PHE A 293 4.93 -0.85 -3.81
C PHE A 293 5.89 -1.03 -2.64
N ILE A 294 5.45 -0.76 -1.44
CA ILE A 294 6.15 -1.15 -0.23
C ILE A 294 5.21 -1.92 0.70
N GLU A 295 5.60 -3.14 1.03
CA GLU A 295 5.02 -3.94 2.10
C GLU A 295 5.78 -3.64 3.38
N CYS A 296 5.19 -2.86 4.28
CA CYS A 296 5.87 -2.29 5.44
C CYS A 296 6.17 -3.32 6.55
N GLY A 297 5.56 -4.49 6.48
CA GLY A 297 5.68 -5.59 7.43
C GLY A 297 4.54 -6.59 7.23
N ASN A 298 4.51 -7.66 8.03
CA ASN A 298 3.46 -8.67 7.98
C ASN A 298 2.45 -8.46 9.13
N MET A 299 1.21 -8.13 8.79
CA MET A 299 0.13 -7.88 9.77
C MET A 299 -0.28 -9.14 10.56
N ARG A 300 0.16 -10.33 10.13
CA ARG A 300 -0.16 -11.62 10.78
C ARG A 300 0.95 -12.12 11.70
N ASP A 301 2.14 -11.50 11.67
CA ASP A 301 3.22 -11.76 12.63
C ASP A 301 3.10 -10.83 13.84
N SER A 302 3.14 -11.39 15.05
CA SER A 302 2.90 -10.63 16.29
C SER A 302 3.91 -9.51 16.56
N LYS A 303 5.15 -9.65 16.08
CA LYS A 303 6.19 -8.63 16.26
C LYS A 303 6.01 -7.48 15.26
N ASP A 304 5.67 -7.80 14.02
CA ASP A 304 5.36 -6.79 13.00
C ASP A 304 4.02 -6.10 13.30
N GLU A 305 2.98 -6.85 13.77
CA GLU A 305 1.71 -6.28 14.26
C GLU A 305 1.94 -5.20 15.33
N ALA A 306 2.80 -5.47 16.32
CA ALA A 306 3.12 -4.51 17.36
C ALA A 306 3.77 -3.21 16.81
N LEU A 307 4.56 -3.31 15.73
CA LEU A 307 5.13 -2.18 15.03
C LEU A 307 4.07 -1.43 14.21
N LEU A 308 3.36 -2.14 13.34
CA LEU A 308 2.37 -1.59 12.41
C LEU A 308 1.22 -0.87 13.13
N THR A 309 0.82 -1.34 14.32
CA THR A 309 -0.20 -0.70 15.17
C THR A 309 0.32 0.48 15.98
N SER A 310 1.65 0.68 16.08
CA SER A 310 2.27 1.80 16.77
C SER A 310 2.25 3.08 15.95
N GLY A 311 1.58 4.14 16.43
CA GLY A 311 1.58 5.45 15.76
C GLY A 311 2.97 6.07 15.60
N ALA A 312 3.85 5.88 16.59
CA ALA A 312 5.24 6.35 16.53
C ALA A 312 6.04 5.61 15.45
N TRP A 313 5.81 4.30 15.29
CA TRP A 313 6.47 3.52 14.25
C TRP A 313 5.94 3.87 12.86
N ARG A 314 4.62 4.07 12.69
CA ARG A 314 4.05 4.52 11.41
C ARG A 314 4.62 5.88 10.96
N GLN A 315 4.94 6.77 11.91
CA GLN A 315 5.66 8.02 11.59
C GLN A 315 7.07 7.73 11.06
N LYS A 316 7.80 6.79 11.67
CA LYS A 316 9.12 6.37 11.18
C LYS A 316 9.03 5.73 9.79
N ALA A 317 8.01 4.92 9.54
CA ALA A 317 7.76 4.33 8.23
C ALA A 317 7.54 5.43 7.16
N ALA A 318 6.67 6.41 7.45
CA ALA A 318 6.46 7.55 6.56
C ALA A 318 7.74 8.37 6.33
N ASN A 319 8.55 8.61 7.37
CA ASN A 319 9.83 9.30 7.24
C ASN A 319 10.78 8.54 6.32
N GLY A 320 10.95 7.22 6.51
CA GLY A 320 11.83 6.41 5.67
C GLY A 320 11.41 6.37 4.21
N ILE A 321 10.09 6.28 3.93
CA ILE A 321 9.56 6.36 2.57
C ILE A 321 9.83 7.76 1.98
N SER A 322 9.56 8.82 2.74
CA SER A 322 9.81 10.21 2.31
C SER A 322 11.27 10.47 1.97
N GLU A 323 12.19 10.08 2.85
CA GLU A 323 13.64 10.23 2.64
C GLU A 323 14.10 9.49 1.37
N GLY A 324 13.57 8.29 1.11
CA GLY A 324 13.86 7.53 -0.10
C GLY A 324 13.38 8.24 -1.37
N ILE A 325 12.17 8.79 -1.35
CA ILE A 325 11.60 9.57 -2.47
C ILE A 325 12.43 10.85 -2.70
N VAL A 326 12.74 11.60 -1.64
CA VAL A 326 13.57 12.82 -1.72
C VAL A 326 14.93 12.49 -2.32
N SER A 327 15.59 11.43 -1.86
CA SER A 327 16.89 11.00 -2.40
C SER A 327 16.81 10.65 -3.90
N PHE A 328 15.76 9.95 -4.33
CA PHE A 328 15.54 9.61 -5.73
C PHE A 328 15.34 10.86 -6.59
N LEU A 329 14.45 11.77 -6.18
CA LEU A 329 14.06 12.93 -6.99
C LEU A 329 15.08 14.08 -6.99
N HIS A 330 16.00 14.08 -6.03
CA HIS A 330 17.06 15.09 -5.97
C HIS A 330 18.25 14.77 -6.90
N GLU A 331 18.45 13.48 -7.22
CA GLU A 331 19.53 13.01 -8.08
C GLU A 331 19.08 12.75 -9.54
N SER A 332 17.76 12.92 -9.82
CA SER A 332 17.12 12.65 -11.12
C SER A 332 17.11 13.88 -12.06
#